data_41f66cbac588a527fad0d4de6508f27f
#
_entry.id   41f66cbac588a527fad0d4de6508f27f
#
_cell.length_a   1.000
_cell.length_b   1.000
_cell.length_c   1.000
_cell.angle_alpha   90.00
_cell.angle_beta   90.00
_cell.angle_gamma   90.00
#
_symmetry.space_group_name_H-M   'P 1'
#
loop_
_entity.id
_entity.type
_entity.pdbx_description
1 polymer ?
#
loop_
_entity_poly.entity_id
_entity_poly.type
_entity_poly.pdbx_seq_one_letter_code
_entity_poly.pdbx_strand_id
1 'polypeptide(L)'
;MSNPRLRVFAGPNGSGKSTLFDAFSKKYNTGIFLNADLIENELRINGFIDLSEFGLNLKQSDFDEFITTERAESLINKAVDENHKINISLKENILVDEGIGTHSYEGALISLFLRHHLQEKNIDFCFETVMSHPSKIDEIKEAKLKGYKTYLYFICTDDPEVNISRVENRVEKGGHNVAQDKISTRYYNTLKNLFNMVEVVDKCYFFDNSGEEIKLIAKLSENKLSLEVEPSELPNWFVENVLKYYI
;
A
#
# COMPACT_ATOMS: atom_id res chain seq x y z
N MET A 1 2.67 26.81 -6.43
CA MET A 1 2.03 25.51 -6.74
C MET A 1 1.77 24.77 -5.43
N SER A 2 0.69 24.04 -5.29
CA SER A 2 0.45 23.22 -4.08
C SER A 2 1.40 22.02 -4.09
N ASN A 3 1.88 21.62 -2.91
CA ASN A 3 2.71 20.42 -2.77
C ASN A 3 1.96 19.18 -3.29
N PRO A 4 2.64 18.27 -3.99
CA PRO A 4 2.03 17.02 -4.41
C PRO A 4 1.61 16.20 -3.18
N ARG A 5 0.62 15.31 -3.35
CA ARG A 5 0.03 14.55 -2.24
C ARG A 5 0.27 13.07 -2.45
N LEU A 6 0.78 12.45 -1.41
CA LEU A 6 0.87 11.00 -1.32
C LEU A 6 -0.08 10.49 -0.24
N ARG A 7 -1.02 9.61 -0.61
CA ARG A 7 -1.94 8.97 0.33
C ARG A 7 -1.68 7.48 0.39
N VAL A 8 -1.52 6.97 1.59
CA VAL A 8 -1.26 5.56 1.84
C VAL A 8 -2.46 4.96 2.58
N PHE A 9 -3.11 3.99 1.97
CA PHE A 9 -4.13 3.16 2.61
C PHE A 9 -3.46 1.91 3.15
N ALA A 10 -3.25 1.86 4.46
CA ALA A 10 -2.46 0.82 5.10
C ALA A 10 -3.26 0.02 6.13
N GLY A 11 -2.86 -1.23 6.32
CA GLY A 11 -3.45 -2.14 7.31
C GLY A 11 -3.28 -3.60 6.91
N PRO A 12 -3.53 -4.55 7.81
CA PRO A 12 -3.38 -5.98 7.55
C PRO A 12 -4.23 -6.49 6.37
N ASN A 13 -3.93 -7.68 5.87
CA ASN A 13 -4.81 -8.35 4.90
C ASN A 13 -6.21 -8.54 5.53
N GLY A 14 -7.28 -8.33 4.78
CA GLY A 14 -8.66 -8.47 5.30
C GLY A 14 -9.15 -7.32 6.21
N SER A 15 -8.34 -6.29 6.50
CA SER A 15 -8.76 -5.18 7.37
C SER A 15 -9.79 -4.22 6.76
N GLY A 16 -10.01 -4.26 5.42
CA GLY A 16 -10.97 -3.40 4.73
C GLY A 16 -10.38 -2.19 4.01
N LYS A 17 -9.07 -2.20 3.68
CA LYS A 17 -8.39 -1.10 2.96
C LYS A 17 -9.10 -0.69 1.67
N SER A 18 -9.40 -1.65 0.79
CA SER A 18 -10.06 -1.38 -0.50
C SER A 18 -11.47 -0.83 -0.30
N THR A 19 -12.22 -1.33 0.69
CA THR A 19 -13.54 -0.80 1.04
C THR A 19 -13.44 0.66 1.50
N LEU A 20 -12.44 0.97 2.35
CA LEU A 20 -12.19 2.34 2.79
C LEU A 20 -11.79 3.23 1.62
N PHE A 21 -10.89 2.75 0.74
CA PHE A 21 -10.49 3.48 -0.46
C PHE A 21 -11.67 3.77 -1.38
N ASP A 22 -12.52 2.79 -1.67
CA ASP A 22 -13.70 2.94 -2.52
C ASP A 22 -14.68 3.98 -1.98
N ALA A 23 -14.90 3.99 -0.66
CA ALA A 23 -15.74 5.00 -0.01
C ALA A 23 -15.10 6.40 -0.06
N PHE A 24 -13.78 6.48 0.04
CA PHE A 24 -13.02 7.72 0.00
C PHE A 24 -12.93 8.31 -1.41
N SER A 25 -12.65 7.50 -2.42
CA SER A 25 -12.48 7.92 -3.83
C SER A 25 -13.75 8.53 -4.42
N LYS A 26 -14.93 8.10 -3.94
CA LYS A 26 -16.22 8.68 -4.33
C LYS A 26 -16.42 10.12 -3.86
N LYS A 27 -15.70 10.55 -2.82
CA LYS A 27 -15.86 11.86 -2.18
C LYS A 27 -14.71 12.83 -2.42
N TYR A 28 -13.52 12.29 -2.71
CA TYR A 28 -12.30 13.07 -2.78
C TYR A 28 -11.46 12.69 -4.01
N ASN A 29 -10.78 13.68 -4.57
CA ASN A 29 -9.77 13.41 -5.58
C ASN A 29 -8.56 12.73 -4.93
N THR A 30 -8.29 11.49 -5.30
CA THR A 30 -7.21 10.66 -4.74
C THR A 30 -5.90 10.78 -5.50
N GLY A 31 -5.92 11.36 -6.71
CA GLY A 31 -4.83 11.20 -7.66
C GLY A 31 -4.84 9.79 -8.28
N ILE A 32 -3.71 9.39 -8.82
CA ILE A 32 -3.54 8.05 -9.41
C ILE A 32 -3.55 7.00 -8.31
N PHE A 33 -4.40 5.98 -8.45
CA PHE A 33 -4.46 4.86 -7.51
C PHE A 33 -3.60 3.69 -7.97
N LEU A 34 -2.74 3.20 -7.09
CA LEU A 34 -1.87 2.05 -7.34
C LEU A 34 -2.17 0.93 -6.34
N ASN A 35 -2.45 -0.24 -6.88
CA ASN A 35 -2.62 -1.47 -6.13
C ASN A 35 -1.93 -2.62 -6.87
N ALA A 36 -0.97 -3.28 -6.24
CA ALA A 36 -0.17 -4.33 -6.88
C ALA A 36 -1.02 -5.52 -7.33
N ASP A 37 -2.08 -5.88 -6.57
CA ASP A 37 -2.98 -6.98 -6.93
C ASP A 37 -3.82 -6.64 -8.19
N LEU A 38 -4.21 -5.37 -8.36
CA LEU A 38 -4.91 -4.90 -9.57
C LEU A 38 -3.97 -4.88 -10.78
N ILE A 39 -2.74 -4.41 -10.62
CA ILE A 39 -1.70 -4.40 -11.66
C ILE A 39 -1.38 -5.84 -12.09
N GLU A 40 -1.21 -6.77 -11.13
CA GLU A 40 -1.03 -8.20 -11.43
C GLU A 40 -2.21 -8.75 -12.25
N ASN A 41 -3.43 -8.43 -11.83
CA ASN A 41 -4.62 -8.89 -12.54
C ASN A 41 -4.72 -8.34 -13.97
N GLU A 42 -4.39 -7.08 -14.15
CA GLU A 42 -4.36 -6.44 -15.46
C GLU A 42 -3.31 -7.06 -16.38
N LEU A 43 -2.08 -7.27 -15.88
CA LEU A 43 -1.05 -8.01 -16.61
C LEU A 43 -1.50 -9.41 -17.01
N ARG A 44 -2.16 -10.14 -16.10
CA ARG A 44 -2.63 -11.49 -16.38
C ARG A 44 -3.71 -11.52 -17.47
N ILE A 45 -4.55 -10.48 -17.56
CA ILE A 45 -5.63 -10.40 -18.56
C ILE A 45 -5.11 -9.87 -19.89
N ASN A 46 -4.35 -8.79 -19.87
CA ASN A 46 -3.95 -8.04 -21.06
C ASN A 46 -2.53 -8.38 -21.52
N GLY A 47 -1.66 -8.89 -20.64
CA GLY A 47 -0.24 -9.12 -20.91
C GLY A 47 0.64 -7.85 -20.84
N PHE A 48 0.04 -6.69 -20.59
CA PHE A 48 0.76 -5.41 -20.59
C PHE A 48 0.11 -4.34 -19.69
N ILE A 49 0.89 -3.29 -19.40
CA ILE A 49 0.43 -2.06 -18.72
C ILE A 49 0.83 -0.85 -19.56
N ASP A 50 -0.13 0.00 -19.93
CA ASP A 50 0.12 1.27 -20.63
C ASP A 50 0.47 2.39 -19.64
N LEU A 51 1.70 2.90 -19.70
CA LEU A 51 2.17 3.95 -18.79
C LEU A 51 1.51 5.32 -19.04
N SER A 52 0.90 5.52 -20.21
CA SER A 52 0.17 6.75 -20.50
C SER A 52 -1.06 6.94 -19.62
N GLU A 53 -1.67 5.85 -19.14
CA GLU A 53 -2.79 5.87 -18.18
C GLU A 53 -2.39 6.48 -16.83
N PHE A 54 -1.09 6.43 -16.51
CA PHE A 54 -0.51 7.02 -15.30
C PHE A 54 0.12 8.41 -15.57
N GLY A 55 -0.08 8.98 -16.76
CA GLY A 55 0.52 10.25 -17.17
C GLY A 55 2.05 10.18 -17.31
N LEU A 56 2.60 9.00 -17.53
CA LEU A 56 4.02 8.75 -17.71
C LEU A 56 4.36 8.54 -19.18
N ASN A 57 5.58 8.93 -19.56
CA ASN A 57 6.18 8.64 -20.86
C ASN A 57 7.64 8.26 -20.62
N LEU A 58 7.92 6.97 -20.61
CA LEU A 58 9.17 6.36 -20.19
C LEU A 58 9.71 5.42 -21.27
N LYS A 59 11.01 5.11 -21.20
CA LYS A 59 11.74 4.26 -22.14
C LYS A 59 12.34 3.06 -21.40
N GLN A 60 12.81 2.07 -22.16
CA GLN A 60 13.50 0.90 -21.59
C GLN A 60 14.66 1.32 -20.68
N SER A 61 15.42 2.37 -21.03
CA SER A 61 16.52 2.86 -20.18
C SER A 61 16.04 3.31 -18.78
N ASP A 62 14.83 3.85 -18.66
CA ASP A 62 14.28 4.26 -17.36
C ASP A 62 13.92 3.02 -16.50
N PHE A 63 13.48 1.95 -17.17
CA PHE A 63 13.24 0.67 -16.50
C PHE A 63 14.54 -0.02 -16.10
N ASP A 64 15.55 -0.02 -16.99
CA ASP A 64 16.86 -0.61 -16.73
C ASP A 64 17.57 0.09 -15.55
N GLU A 65 17.47 1.42 -15.45
CA GLU A 65 18.00 2.18 -14.32
C GLU A 65 17.22 1.85 -13.04
N PHE A 66 15.90 1.81 -13.11
CA PHE A 66 15.07 1.53 -11.95
C PHE A 66 15.33 0.16 -11.32
N ILE A 67 15.52 -0.90 -12.14
CA ILE A 67 15.75 -2.26 -11.61
C ILE A 67 17.08 -2.40 -10.86
N THR A 68 18.02 -1.45 -11.01
CA THR A 68 19.28 -1.38 -10.24
C THR A 68 19.11 -0.68 -8.88
N THR A 69 17.93 -0.16 -8.57
CA THR A 69 17.68 0.44 -7.25
C THR A 69 17.61 -0.65 -6.18
N GLU A 70 18.09 -0.36 -4.97
CA GLU A 70 18.12 -1.32 -3.85
C GLU A 70 16.76 -2.00 -3.60
N ARG A 71 15.65 -1.25 -3.73
CA ARG A 71 14.30 -1.80 -3.53
C ARG A 71 13.87 -2.75 -4.64
N ALA A 72 14.18 -2.41 -5.89
CA ALA A 72 13.87 -3.27 -7.02
C ALA A 72 14.72 -4.54 -6.99
N GLU A 73 16.04 -4.41 -6.75
CA GLU A 73 16.94 -5.55 -6.58
C GLU A 73 16.50 -6.48 -5.46
N SER A 74 16.14 -5.93 -4.28
CA SER A 74 15.64 -6.73 -3.16
C SER A 74 14.38 -7.53 -3.52
N LEU A 75 13.46 -6.95 -4.28
CA LEU A 75 12.25 -7.64 -4.74
C LEU A 75 12.57 -8.70 -5.79
N ILE A 76 13.44 -8.40 -6.75
CA ILE A 76 13.87 -9.33 -7.81
C ILE A 76 14.62 -10.52 -7.18
N ASN A 77 15.54 -10.28 -6.26
CA ASN A 77 16.27 -11.35 -5.56
C ASN A 77 15.33 -12.25 -4.78
N LYS A 78 14.32 -11.68 -4.10
CA LYS A 78 13.30 -12.47 -3.42
C LYS A 78 12.49 -13.36 -4.37
N ALA A 79 12.15 -12.87 -5.56
CA ALA A 79 11.50 -13.68 -6.58
C ALA A 79 12.39 -14.85 -7.02
N VAL A 80 13.69 -14.57 -7.25
CA VAL A 80 14.68 -15.60 -7.62
C VAL A 80 14.83 -16.66 -6.53
N ASP A 81 14.86 -16.28 -5.25
CA ASP A 81 14.93 -17.21 -4.11
C ASP A 81 13.69 -18.12 -4.04
N GLU A 82 12.55 -17.64 -4.51
CA GLU A 82 11.31 -18.43 -4.67
C GLU A 82 11.20 -19.15 -6.04
N ASN A 83 12.33 -19.27 -6.79
CA ASN A 83 12.41 -19.88 -8.12
C ASN A 83 11.52 -19.22 -9.19
N HIS A 84 11.24 -17.91 -9.03
CA HIS A 84 10.50 -17.12 -10.00
C HIS A 84 11.40 -16.09 -10.68
N LYS A 85 11.37 -16.04 -12.02
CA LYS A 85 12.12 -15.07 -12.81
C LYS A 85 11.16 -14.03 -13.39
N ILE A 86 11.26 -12.80 -12.93
CA ILE A 86 10.56 -11.68 -13.52
C ILE A 86 11.14 -11.37 -14.91
N ASN A 87 10.27 -11.21 -15.91
CA ASN A 87 10.69 -10.92 -17.28
C ASN A 87 9.80 -9.83 -17.90
N ILE A 88 10.07 -8.57 -17.53
CA ILE A 88 9.36 -7.40 -17.99
C ILE A 88 10.24 -6.57 -18.90
N SER A 89 9.67 -6.10 -20.02
CA SER A 89 10.30 -5.13 -20.91
C SER A 89 9.41 -3.90 -21.07
N LEU A 90 10.02 -2.75 -21.38
CA LEU A 90 9.31 -1.50 -21.67
C LEU A 90 9.50 -1.11 -23.13
N LYS A 91 8.44 -1.21 -23.94
CA LYS A 91 8.42 -0.92 -25.37
C LYS A 91 7.35 0.12 -25.67
N GLU A 92 7.71 1.21 -26.34
CA GLU A 92 6.74 2.26 -26.76
C GLU A 92 5.83 2.74 -25.61
N ASN A 93 6.41 2.96 -24.42
CA ASN A 93 5.70 3.35 -23.19
C ASN A 93 4.73 2.28 -22.61
N ILE A 94 4.89 1.03 -23.03
CA ILE A 94 4.09 -0.11 -22.58
C ILE A 94 4.99 -1.12 -21.86
N LEU A 95 4.70 -1.45 -20.60
CA LEU A 95 5.32 -2.54 -19.88
C LEU A 95 4.68 -3.86 -20.32
N VAL A 96 5.49 -4.77 -20.82
CA VAL A 96 5.05 -6.09 -21.32
C VAL A 96 5.63 -7.17 -20.41
N ASP A 97 4.79 -8.08 -19.95
CA ASP A 97 5.21 -9.31 -19.29
C ASP A 97 5.56 -10.35 -20.36
N GLU A 98 6.84 -10.62 -20.54
CA GLU A 98 7.36 -11.62 -21.49
C GLU A 98 7.58 -12.99 -20.82
N GLY A 99 7.12 -13.15 -19.56
CA GLY A 99 7.25 -14.37 -18.78
C GLY A 99 6.20 -15.42 -19.12
N ILE A 100 6.34 -16.59 -18.52
CA ILE A 100 5.37 -17.67 -18.60
C ILE A 100 4.44 -17.57 -17.38
N GLY A 101 3.34 -16.87 -17.53
CA GLY A 101 2.36 -16.62 -16.46
C GLY A 101 2.78 -15.50 -15.51
N THR A 102 1.84 -14.61 -15.23
CA THR A 102 2.04 -13.49 -14.32
C THR A 102 1.97 -13.96 -12.86
N HIS A 103 2.89 -13.48 -12.05
CA HIS A 103 2.97 -13.73 -10.62
C HIS A 103 2.86 -12.40 -9.83
N SER A 104 2.59 -12.47 -8.54
CA SER A 104 2.50 -11.28 -7.67
C SER A 104 3.78 -10.43 -7.62
N TYR A 105 4.92 -10.98 -8.03
CA TYR A 105 6.19 -10.26 -8.12
C TYR A 105 6.21 -9.24 -9.25
N GLU A 106 5.63 -9.55 -10.42
CA GLU A 106 5.48 -8.61 -11.55
C GLU A 106 4.61 -7.43 -11.14
N GLY A 107 3.42 -7.69 -10.55
CA GLY A 107 2.54 -6.64 -10.06
C GLY A 107 3.20 -5.75 -9.00
N ALA A 108 3.97 -6.35 -8.09
CA ALA A 108 4.71 -5.63 -7.06
C ALA A 108 5.84 -4.77 -7.66
N LEU A 109 6.62 -5.30 -8.61
CA LEU A 109 7.73 -4.59 -9.27
C LEU A 109 7.20 -3.39 -10.09
N ILE A 110 6.16 -3.61 -10.89
CA ILE A 110 5.52 -2.53 -11.67
C ILE A 110 4.91 -1.48 -10.76
N SER A 111 4.22 -1.88 -9.68
CA SER A 111 3.69 -0.93 -8.71
C SER A 111 4.82 -0.09 -8.06
N LEU A 112 5.97 -0.69 -7.80
CA LEU A 112 7.14 0.02 -7.27
C LEU A 112 7.73 0.99 -8.31
N PHE A 113 7.85 0.56 -9.57
CA PHE A 113 8.29 1.36 -10.71
C PHE A 113 7.40 2.59 -10.92
N LEU A 114 6.08 2.39 -10.95
CA LEU A 114 5.13 3.47 -11.09
C LEU A 114 5.25 4.50 -9.95
N ARG A 115 5.31 4.03 -8.69
CA ARG A 115 5.46 4.94 -7.53
C ARG A 115 6.76 5.75 -7.61
N HIS A 116 7.85 5.14 -8.04
CA HIS A 116 9.14 5.81 -8.23
C HIS A 116 9.00 6.97 -9.22
N HIS A 117 8.48 6.72 -10.42
CA HIS A 117 8.37 7.74 -11.47
C HIS A 117 7.28 8.79 -11.20
N LEU A 118 6.17 8.42 -10.54
CA LEU A 118 5.18 9.40 -10.10
C LEU A 118 5.77 10.38 -9.09
N GLN A 119 6.64 9.90 -8.18
CA GLN A 119 7.36 10.77 -7.25
C GLN A 119 8.32 11.70 -7.99
N GLU A 120 9.09 11.22 -8.96
CA GLU A 120 9.99 12.05 -9.78
C GLU A 120 9.25 13.14 -10.56
N LYS A 121 8.01 12.86 -11.00
CA LYS A 121 7.17 13.80 -11.75
C LYS A 121 6.31 14.70 -10.86
N ASN A 122 6.38 14.57 -9.53
CA ASN A 122 5.54 15.31 -8.56
C ASN A 122 4.03 15.16 -8.84
N ILE A 123 3.58 13.99 -9.22
CA ILE A 123 2.19 13.67 -9.51
C ILE A 123 1.49 13.20 -8.23
N ASP A 124 0.26 13.70 -7.97
CA ASP A 124 -0.57 13.22 -6.87
C ASP A 124 -0.94 11.75 -7.08
N PHE A 125 -0.65 10.90 -6.09
CA PHE A 125 -1.03 9.48 -6.15
C PHE A 125 -1.36 8.91 -4.78
N CYS A 126 -1.98 7.74 -4.80
CA CYS A 126 -2.24 6.95 -3.61
C CYS A 126 -1.96 5.48 -3.88
N PHE A 127 -1.70 4.73 -2.83
CA PHE A 127 -1.52 3.28 -2.94
C PHE A 127 -2.00 2.54 -1.71
N GLU A 128 -2.32 1.25 -1.90
CA GLU A 128 -2.59 0.31 -0.82
C GLU A 128 -1.34 -0.47 -0.42
N THR A 129 -1.20 -0.75 0.88
CA THR A 129 -0.13 -1.60 1.40
C THR A 129 -0.54 -2.31 2.68
N VAL A 130 -0.03 -3.53 2.88
CA VAL A 130 -0.11 -4.20 4.18
C VAL A 130 0.79 -3.53 5.21
N MET A 131 1.86 -2.86 4.78
CA MET A 131 2.84 -2.15 5.64
C MET A 131 3.56 -3.09 6.64
N SER A 132 3.66 -4.37 6.31
CA SER A 132 4.32 -5.37 7.18
C SER A 132 5.86 -5.34 7.10
N HIS A 133 6.45 -4.55 6.20
CA HIS A 133 7.89 -4.39 6.03
C HIS A 133 8.31 -2.93 6.26
N PRO A 134 9.44 -2.67 6.97
CA PRO A 134 9.92 -1.31 7.28
C PRO A 134 10.24 -0.44 6.05
N SER A 135 10.57 -1.05 4.89
CA SER A 135 10.89 -0.31 3.65
C SER A 135 9.78 0.66 3.19
N LYS A 136 8.53 0.46 3.66
CA LYS A 136 7.44 1.40 3.39
C LYS A 136 7.60 2.72 4.12
N ILE A 137 8.23 2.70 5.29
CA ILE A 137 8.54 3.92 6.07
C ILE A 137 9.58 4.75 5.31
N ASP A 138 10.61 4.10 4.77
CA ASP A 138 11.67 4.79 4.03
C ASP A 138 11.15 5.36 2.70
N GLU A 139 10.22 4.68 2.04
CA GLU A 139 9.54 5.20 0.85
C GLU A 139 8.78 6.51 1.14
N ILE A 140 8.13 6.61 2.30
CA ILE A 140 7.43 7.83 2.72
C ILE A 140 8.39 8.95 3.10
N LYS A 141 9.51 8.64 3.78
CA LYS A 141 10.56 9.63 4.08
C LYS A 141 11.11 10.25 2.80
N GLU A 142 11.40 9.44 1.78
CA GLU A 142 11.86 9.93 0.47
C GLU A 142 10.82 10.81 -0.22
N ALA A 143 9.55 10.42 -0.21
CA ALA A 143 8.49 11.25 -0.75
C ALA A 143 8.41 12.63 -0.05
N LYS A 144 8.58 12.66 1.27
CA LYS A 144 8.65 13.94 2.02
C LYS A 144 9.86 14.78 1.60
N LEU A 145 11.03 14.17 1.43
CA LEU A 145 12.24 14.89 0.94
C LEU A 145 12.02 15.48 -0.45
N LYS A 146 11.19 14.83 -1.29
CA LYS A 146 10.75 15.36 -2.59
C LYS A 146 9.59 16.37 -2.51
N GLY A 147 9.19 16.79 -1.30
CA GLY A 147 8.19 17.84 -1.07
C GLY A 147 6.73 17.34 -1.07
N TYR A 148 6.49 16.05 -1.05
CA TYR A 148 5.14 15.51 -0.91
C TYR A 148 4.54 15.82 0.46
N LYS A 149 3.25 16.16 0.46
CA LYS A 149 2.42 16.10 1.66
C LYS A 149 1.86 14.69 1.82
N THR A 150 2.18 14.05 2.95
CA THR A 150 1.94 12.61 3.16
C THR A 150 0.77 12.37 4.11
N TYR A 151 -0.10 11.42 3.74
CA TYR A 151 -1.30 11.05 4.49
C TYR A 151 -1.35 9.55 4.68
N LEU A 152 -1.54 9.10 5.91
CA LEU A 152 -1.79 7.70 6.25
C LEU A 152 -3.26 7.52 6.60
N TYR A 153 -3.93 6.59 5.93
CA TYR A 153 -5.26 6.08 6.27
C TYR A 153 -5.05 4.65 6.75
N PHE A 154 -4.96 4.49 8.06
CA PHE A 154 -4.69 3.19 8.67
C PHE A 154 -5.98 2.53 9.13
N ILE A 155 -6.23 1.29 8.69
CA ILE A 155 -7.41 0.52 9.04
C ILE A 155 -7.00 -0.84 9.59
N CYS A 156 -7.54 -1.20 10.76
CA CYS A 156 -7.24 -2.45 11.43
C CYS A 156 -8.50 -3.06 12.05
N THR A 157 -8.38 -4.30 12.49
CA THR A 157 -9.33 -5.02 13.33
C THR A 157 -8.63 -5.40 14.64
N ASP A 158 -9.36 -5.67 15.69
CA ASP A 158 -8.77 -5.98 17.01
C ASP A 158 -8.23 -7.43 17.11
N ASP A 159 -8.63 -8.29 16.16
CA ASP A 159 -8.24 -9.70 16.15
C ASP A 159 -7.83 -10.15 14.73
N PRO A 160 -6.65 -10.76 14.54
CA PRO A 160 -6.22 -11.32 13.26
C PRO A 160 -7.14 -12.43 12.74
N GLU A 161 -7.89 -13.13 13.58
CA GLU A 161 -8.86 -14.16 13.16
C GLU A 161 -10.00 -13.55 12.32
N VAL A 162 -10.42 -12.32 12.62
CA VAL A 162 -11.37 -11.57 11.79
C VAL A 162 -10.80 -11.34 10.39
N ASN A 163 -9.52 -11.03 10.31
CA ASN A 163 -8.83 -10.83 9.04
C ASN A 163 -8.76 -12.13 8.22
N ILE A 164 -8.42 -13.25 8.86
CA ILE A 164 -8.34 -14.57 8.25
C ILE A 164 -9.69 -14.93 7.65
N SER A 165 -10.76 -14.91 8.46
CA SER A 165 -12.12 -15.22 8.02
C SER A 165 -12.58 -14.35 6.83
N ARG A 166 -12.25 -13.05 6.83
CA ARG A 166 -12.57 -12.14 5.72
C ARG A 166 -11.80 -12.45 4.44
N VAL A 167 -10.53 -12.89 4.56
CA VAL A 167 -9.75 -13.31 3.40
C VAL A 167 -10.31 -14.61 2.83
N GLU A 168 -10.67 -15.58 3.66
CA GLU A 168 -11.30 -16.84 3.24
C GLU A 168 -12.60 -16.59 2.48
N ASN A 169 -13.51 -15.81 3.04
CA ASN A 169 -14.77 -15.40 2.39
C ASN A 169 -14.54 -14.67 1.04
N ARG A 170 -13.45 -13.92 0.92
CA ARG A 170 -13.05 -13.28 -0.34
C ARG A 170 -12.57 -14.30 -1.36
N VAL A 171 -11.79 -15.30 -0.94
CA VAL A 171 -11.29 -16.38 -1.81
C VAL A 171 -12.44 -17.23 -2.35
N GLU A 172 -13.45 -17.56 -1.55
CA GLU A 172 -14.66 -18.25 -1.99
C GLU A 172 -15.40 -17.49 -3.11
N LYS A 173 -15.26 -16.16 -3.13
CA LYS A 173 -15.81 -15.27 -4.17
C LYS A 173 -14.87 -15.02 -5.35
N GLY A 174 -13.77 -15.79 -5.46
CA GLY A 174 -12.79 -15.69 -6.54
C GLY A 174 -11.70 -14.64 -6.34
N GLY A 175 -11.54 -14.10 -5.13
CA GLY A 175 -10.48 -13.12 -4.82
C GLY A 175 -9.13 -13.76 -4.52
N HIS A 176 -8.10 -12.92 -4.43
CA HIS A 176 -6.72 -13.33 -4.17
C HIS A 176 -6.55 -14.02 -2.81
N ASN A 177 -5.89 -15.18 -2.82
CA ASN A 177 -5.61 -15.98 -1.63
C ASN A 177 -4.32 -15.53 -0.93
N VAL A 178 -4.34 -15.57 0.42
CA VAL A 178 -3.15 -15.38 1.27
C VAL A 178 -3.18 -16.45 2.34
N ALA A 179 -2.08 -17.17 2.54
CA ALA A 179 -2.00 -18.21 3.56
C ALA A 179 -2.24 -17.64 4.98
N GLN A 180 -2.96 -18.36 5.82
CA GLN A 180 -3.39 -17.91 7.16
C GLN A 180 -2.21 -17.49 8.06
N ASP A 181 -1.13 -18.27 8.05
CA ASP A 181 0.11 -17.97 8.77
C ASP A 181 0.75 -16.64 8.32
N LYS A 182 0.70 -16.36 7.02
CA LYS A 182 1.15 -15.08 6.45
C LYS A 182 0.23 -13.93 6.87
N ILE A 183 -1.09 -14.15 6.97
CA ILE A 183 -2.03 -13.11 7.43
C ILE A 183 -1.70 -12.71 8.86
N SER A 184 -1.59 -13.69 9.77
CA SER A 184 -1.28 -13.47 11.20
C SER A 184 0.09 -12.80 11.37
N THR A 185 1.12 -13.32 10.73
CA THR A 185 2.47 -12.75 10.81
C THR A 185 2.48 -11.29 10.30
N ARG A 186 1.81 -11.00 9.19
CA ARG A 186 1.72 -9.65 8.62
C ARG A 186 0.90 -8.72 9.50
N TYR A 187 -0.14 -9.21 10.19
CA TYR A 187 -0.93 -8.43 11.13
C TYR A 187 -0.04 -7.82 12.22
N TYR A 188 0.72 -8.65 12.92
CA TYR A 188 1.60 -8.20 13.99
C TYR A 188 2.75 -7.32 13.48
N ASN A 189 3.35 -7.66 12.33
CA ASN A 189 4.38 -6.83 11.72
C ASN A 189 3.86 -5.47 11.29
N THR A 190 2.62 -5.39 10.81
CA THR A 190 1.95 -4.13 10.45
C THR A 190 1.79 -3.24 11.68
N LEU A 191 1.31 -3.79 12.79
CA LEU A 191 1.17 -3.05 14.05
C LEU A 191 2.53 -2.61 14.62
N LYS A 192 3.55 -3.47 14.55
CA LYS A 192 4.92 -3.13 14.96
C LYS A 192 5.50 -1.93 14.19
N ASN A 193 5.17 -1.80 12.91
CA ASN A 193 5.64 -0.71 12.05
C ASN A 193 4.78 0.56 12.18
N LEU A 194 3.59 0.48 12.79
CA LEU A 194 2.59 1.56 12.77
C LEU A 194 3.12 2.84 13.39
N PHE A 195 3.65 2.80 14.61
CA PHE A 195 4.12 4.01 15.28
C PHE A 195 5.23 4.71 14.48
N ASN A 196 6.20 3.94 13.98
CA ASN A 196 7.29 4.50 13.17
C ASN A 196 6.78 5.15 11.87
N MET A 197 5.70 4.63 11.28
CA MET A 197 5.06 5.25 10.11
C MET A 197 4.33 6.54 10.50
N VAL A 198 3.64 6.53 11.64
CA VAL A 198 2.90 7.69 12.17
C VAL A 198 3.84 8.87 12.42
N GLU A 199 5.04 8.63 12.93
CA GLU A 199 6.07 9.66 13.17
C GLU A 199 6.59 10.32 11.86
N VAL A 200 6.45 9.64 10.74
CA VAL A 200 6.96 10.12 9.45
C VAL A 200 5.92 10.91 8.66
N VAL A 201 4.65 10.52 8.68
CA VAL A 201 3.60 11.15 7.87
C VAL A 201 3.18 12.51 8.42
N ASP A 202 2.64 13.39 7.55
CA ASP A 202 2.14 14.70 7.99
C ASP A 202 0.76 14.63 8.65
N LYS A 203 -0.06 13.64 8.23
CA LYS A 203 -1.38 13.40 8.80
C LYS A 203 -1.68 11.91 8.84
N CYS A 204 -2.33 11.47 9.91
CA CYS A 204 -2.82 10.11 10.02
C CYS A 204 -4.30 10.08 10.42
N TYR A 205 -5.03 9.13 9.86
CA TYR A 205 -6.42 8.82 10.17
C TYR A 205 -6.50 7.34 10.52
N PHE A 206 -7.01 7.05 11.73
CA PHE A 206 -7.10 5.69 12.24
C PHE A 206 -8.53 5.20 12.18
N PHE A 207 -8.72 4.06 11.53
CA PHE A 207 -10.03 3.44 11.36
C PHE A 207 -10.05 2.07 12.02
N ASP A 208 -11.07 1.81 12.82
CA ASP A 208 -11.38 0.47 13.30
C ASP A 208 -12.44 -0.18 12.42
N ASN A 209 -12.21 -1.45 12.09
CA ASN A 209 -13.14 -2.28 11.32
C ASN A 209 -13.37 -3.63 12.00
N SER A 210 -13.37 -3.66 13.33
CA SER A 210 -13.66 -4.87 14.10
C SER A 210 -15.16 -5.22 14.08
N GLY A 211 -16.03 -4.22 13.96
CA GLY A 211 -17.48 -4.37 13.92
C GLY A 211 -18.07 -4.49 12.50
N GLU A 212 -19.35 -4.15 12.39
CA GLU A 212 -20.12 -4.18 11.12
C GLU A 212 -19.76 -3.02 10.20
N GLU A 213 -19.40 -1.86 10.76
CA GLU A 213 -19.07 -0.64 10.02
C GLU A 213 -17.65 -0.15 10.32
N ILE A 214 -17.03 0.45 9.31
CA ILE A 214 -15.73 1.12 9.47
C ILE A 214 -15.95 2.42 10.26
N LYS A 215 -15.28 2.53 11.41
CA LYS A 215 -15.33 3.72 12.28
C LYS A 215 -14.01 4.49 12.22
N LEU A 216 -14.07 5.80 12.00
CA LEU A 216 -12.93 6.69 12.25
C LEU A 216 -12.82 6.88 13.76
N ILE A 217 -11.72 6.46 14.37
CA ILE A 217 -11.53 6.47 15.85
C ILE A 217 -10.59 7.58 16.32
N ALA A 218 -9.64 8.00 15.48
CA ALA A 218 -8.71 9.07 15.82
C ALA A 218 -8.09 9.72 14.59
N LYS A 219 -7.57 10.93 14.77
CA LYS A 219 -6.79 11.69 13.78
C LYS A 219 -5.52 12.23 14.41
N LEU A 220 -4.43 12.23 13.66
CA LEU A 220 -3.19 12.90 14.02
C LEU A 220 -2.85 13.95 12.96
N SER A 221 -2.59 15.16 13.39
CA SER A 221 -2.11 16.27 12.55
C SER A 221 -1.27 17.22 13.41
N GLU A 222 -0.12 17.64 12.89
CA GLU A 222 0.77 18.57 13.61
C GLU A 222 1.13 18.06 15.03
N ASN A 223 1.40 16.77 15.14
CA ASN A 223 1.71 16.05 16.39
C ASN A 223 0.62 16.13 17.47
N LYS A 224 -0.62 16.47 17.07
CA LYS A 224 -1.78 16.48 17.97
C LYS A 224 -2.70 15.32 17.61
N LEU A 225 -2.83 14.38 18.54
CA LEU A 225 -3.78 13.29 18.45
C LEU A 225 -5.15 13.78 18.96
N SER A 226 -6.19 13.59 18.15
CA SER A 226 -7.59 13.82 18.53
C SER A 226 -8.38 12.54 18.41
N LEU A 227 -9.14 12.19 19.44
CA LEU A 227 -10.06 11.05 19.41
C LEU A 227 -11.37 11.47 18.76
N GLU A 228 -11.97 10.57 17.99
CA GLU A 228 -13.27 10.76 17.31
C GLU A 228 -14.37 9.89 17.94
N VAL A 229 -14.01 9.11 18.96
CA VAL A 229 -14.90 8.25 19.77
C VAL A 229 -14.56 8.40 21.25
N GLU A 230 -15.42 7.93 22.12
CA GLU A 230 -15.15 7.89 23.57
C GLU A 230 -13.96 6.96 23.87
N PRO A 231 -13.11 7.29 24.87
CA PRO A 231 -11.96 6.47 25.23
C PRO A 231 -12.28 5.00 25.51
N SER A 232 -13.47 4.69 26.00
CA SER A 232 -13.93 3.32 26.27
C SER A 232 -14.27 2.52 25.01
N GLU A 233 -14.41 3.18 23.87
CA GLU A 233 -14.69 2.54 22.57
C GLU A 233 -13.42 2.30 21.73
N LEU A 234 -12.25 2.70 22.25
CA LEU A 234 -10.98 2.52 21.53
C LEU A 234 -10.58 1.04 21.50
N PRO A 235 -10.26 0.48 20.32
CA PRO A 235 -9.81 -0.90 20.19
C PRO A 235 -8.41 -1.09 20.77
N ASN A 236 -8.12 -2.31 21.26
CA ASN A 236 -6.83 -2.64 21.88
C ASN A 236 -5.64 -2.39 20.96
N TRP A 237 -5.79 -2.69 19.65
CA TRP A 237 -4.71 -2.46 18.69
C TRP A 237 -4.29 -0.98 18.64
N PHE A 238 -5.22 -0.04 18.78
CA PHE A 238 -4.91 1.38 18.76
C PHE A 238 -4.28 1.84 20.07
N VAL A 239 -4.83 1.42 21.22
CA VAL A 239 -4.32 1.74 22.54
C VAL A 239 -2.87 1.27 22.68
N GLU A 240 -2.58 0.02 22.33
CA GLU A 240 -1.28 -0.60 22.51
C GLU A 240 -0.21 -0.15 21.50
N ASN A 241 -0.60 0.30 20.31
CA ASN A 241 0.39 0.61 19.27
C ASN A 241 0.46 2.09 18.88
N VAL A 242 -0.47 2.92 19.36
CA VAL A 242 -0.50 4.36 19.06
C VAL A 242 -0.72 5.19 20.33
N LEU A 243 -1.86 5.03 20.99
CA LEU A 243 -2.29 5.95 22.07
C LEU A 243 -1.28 6.05 23.20
N LYS A 244 -0.67 4.94 23.62
CA LYS A 244 0.33 4.90 24.71
C LYS A 244 1.55 5.81 24.51
N TYR A 245 1.80 6.27 23.30
CA TYR A 245 2.90 7.19 22.99
C TYR A 245 2.49 8.67 23.05
N TYR A 246 1.19 8.96 23.29
CA TYR A 246 0.62 10.31 23.33
C TYR A 246 0.00 10.67 24.69
N ILE A 247 0.08 9.75 25.68
CA ILE A 247 -0.42 9.92 27.06
C ILE A 247 0.70 9.89 28.08
#